data_10e7c8fc6baacb512b328e9529d29f7b
#
_entry.id   10e7c8fc6baacb512b328e9529d29f7b
#
_cell.length_a   1.000
_cell.length_b   1.000
_cell.length_c   1.000
_cell.angle_alpha   90.00
_cell.angle_beta   90.00
_cell.angle_gamma   90.00
#
_symmetry.space_group_name_H-M   'P 1'
#
loop_
_entity.id
_entity.type
_entity.pdbx_description
1 polymer ?
#
loop_
_entity_poly.entity_id
_entity_poly.type
_entity_poly.pdbx_seq_one_letter_code
_entity_poly.pdbx_strand_id
1 'polypeptide(L)'
;GQLDMRAGGPGVNSDVPRRSIYLRVMRNARDSLLDVFDLPQFFSSTAARDTTTSPVQSLLLFNSQMMLNHAGKLAGRVLPSGQSGAGVSDELLRELWLSAWGRVPQPAELSAARAFVDQQVLQVREDSERKSEGGALPVGSLPARPGQALLLNPAEQPPRMAAAVAPQDAVGGFTIEACFQLRSVYDSGAVRTIAARWDGNSDHSGWVFGVTGKGSRRKPQTLVLQLFGKTVAGVQREAALFSDHTVDFNVPYFAAVSVKPATSVSEPGEAVFYLRNLANEDEPISVVSVPLELAAGLQNELPVSIGYRSGADSQFDGLLDDVRLTRGVLAQDELLLTREAPGPATLAFWRFEAQPGILRDSSAAGAGLRLQAGASAQTPEQAALADLCHVLLNSSEFLYVR
;
A
#
# COMPACT_ATOMS: atom_id res chain seq x y z
N GLY A 1 -2.07 15.15 -14.96
CA GLY A 1 -3.46 14.84 -15.04
C GLY A 1 -3.73 13.38 -15.27
N GLN A 2 -4.62 12.80 -14.44
CA GLN A 2 -5.04 11.40 -14.60
C GLN A 2 -6.41 11.30 -15.31
N LEU A 3 -7.05 12.44 -15.62
CA LEU A 3 -8.35 12.45 -16.25
C LEU A 3 -8.25 11.94 -17.70
N ASP A 4 -8.98 10.88 -18.02
CA ASP A 4 -9.14 10.42 -19.40
C ASP A 4 -9.98 11.44 -20.18
N MET A 5 -9.34 12.14 -21.09
CA MET A 5 -9.94 13.22 -21.90
C MET A 5 -10.59 12.72 -23.19
N ARG A 6 -10.55 11.41 -23.48
CA ARG A 6 -11.17 10.87 -24.71
C ARG A 6 -12.67 11.12 -24.73
N ALA A 7 -13.17 11.61 -25.83
CA ALA A 7 -14.59 11.83 -26.04
C ALA A 7 -15.27 10.53 -26.49
N GLY A 8 -16.52 10.30 -26.04
CA GLY A 8 -17.32 9.15 -26.45
C GLY A 8 -16.89 7.81 -25.81
N GLY A 9 -17.43 6.71 -26.33
CA GLY A 9 -17.18 5.36 -25.84
C GLY A 9 -18.18 4.87 -24.80
N PRO A 10 -18.06 3.61 -24.35
CA PRO A 10 -18.99 3.02 -23.37
C PRO A 10 -18.90 3.71 -22.02
N GLY A 11 -20.00 3.63 -21.25
CA GLY A 11 -20.02 4.11 -19.86
C GLY A 11 -19.04 3.36 -18.98
N VAL A 12 -18.39 4.10 -18.07
CA VAL A 12 -17.40 3.57 -17.13
C VAL A 12 -17.91 3.62 -15.69
N ASN A 13 -17.32 2.84 -14.81
CA ASN A 13 -17.60 2.89 -13.38
C ASN A 13 -16.96 4.15 -12.75
N SER A 14 -17.42 4.52 -11.55
CA SER A 14 -16.97 5.71 -10.82
C SER A 14 -15.50 5.67 -10.36
N ASP A 15 -14.87 4.49 -10.35
CA ASP A 15 -13.45 4.29 -10.06
C ASP A 15 -12.51 4.68 -11.21
N VAL A 16 -13.05 4.78 -12.43
CA VAL A 16 -12.28 5.20 -13.61
C VAL A 16 -12.20 6.73 -13.67
N PRO A 17 -10.99 7.33 -13.78
CA PRO A 17 -10.82 8.78 -13.76
C PRO A 17 -11.29 9.43 -15.07
N ARG A 18 -12.58 9.52 -15.25
CA ARG A 18 -13.26 10.07 -16.41
C ARG A 18 -14.31 11.11 -16.00
N ARG A 19 -14.65 12.05 -16.90
CA ARG A 19 -15.70 13.04 -16.61
C ARG A 19 -17.03 12.33 -16.29
N SER A 20 -17.77 12.84 -15.31
CA SER A 20 -19.01 12.23 -14.81
C SER A 20 -20.08 12.00 -15.88
N ILE A 21 -20.07 12.75 -16.99
CA ILE A 21 -20.95 12.52 -18.13
C ILE A 21 -20.78 11.13 -18.80
N TYR A 22 -19.64 10.48 -18.56
CA TYR A 22 -19.35 9.13 -19.05
C TYR A 22 -19.56 8.03 -18.02
N LEU A 23 -20.01 8.39 -16.80
CA LEU A 23 -20.31 7.39 -15.79
C LEU A 23 -21.50 6.52 -16.20
N ARG A 24 -21.37 5.23 -15.92
CA ARG A 24 -22.44 4.28 -16.13
C ARG A 24 -23.51 4.48 -15.07
N VAL A 25 -24.69 4.91 -15.50
CA VAL A 25 -25.82 5.13 -14.63
C VAL A 25 -26.78 3.95 -14.72
N MET A 26 -27.12 3.35 -13.57
CA MET A 26 -28.07 2.26 -13.48
C MET A 26 -29.30 2.70 -12.66
N ARG A 27 -30.50 2.32 -13.11
CA ARG A 27 -31.77 2.74 -12.48
C ARG A 27 -31.85 2.34 -11.01
N ASN A 28 -31.32 1.17 -10.67
CA ASN A 28 -31.43 0.59 -9.32
C ASN A 28 -30.15 0.73 -8.48
N ALA A 29 -29.11 1.39 -9.00
CA ALA A 29 -27.88 1.65 -8.29
C ALA A 29 -27.44 3.08 -8.57
N ARG A 30 -27.85 4.00 -7.71
CA ARG A 30 -27.51 5.41 -7.82
C ARG A 30 -26.10 5.64 -7.25
N ASP A 31 -25.34 6.47 -7.92
CA ASP A 31 -24.06 6.93 -7.39
C ASP A 31 -24.30 7.93 -6.26
N SER A 32 -23.77 7.66 -5.07
CA SER A 32 -24.02 8.44 -3.86
C SER A 32 -23.53 9.88 -3.96
N LEU A 33 -22.44 10.12 -4.68
CA LEU A 33 -21.91 11.47 -4.91
C LEU A 33 -22.83 12.25 -5.83
N LEU A 34 -23.20 11.67 -6.97
CA LEU A 34 -24.07 12.35 -7.95
C LEU A 34 -25.48 12.58 -7.38
N ASP A 35 -25.95 11.69 -6.49
CA ASP A 35 -27.27 11.81 -5.85
C ASP A 35 -27.35 13.04 -4.95
N VAL A 36 -26.29 13.32 -4.20
CA VAL A 36 -26.20 14.52 -3.36
C VAL A 36 -26.12 15.80 -4.21
N PHE A 37 -25.67 15.71 -5.47
CA PHE A 37 -25.62 16.82 -6.44
C PHE A 37 -26.82 16.81 -7.42
N ASP A 38 -28.00 16.51 -6.92
CA ASP A 38 -29.27 16.58 -7.66
C ASP A 38 -29.29 15.76 -8.94
N LEU A 39 -28.84 14.49 -8.87
CA LEU A 39 -28.97 13.56 -9.98
C LEU A 39 -30.47 13.31 -10.27
N PRO A 40 -30.96 13.53 -11.52
CA PRO A 40 -32.36 13.33 -11.86
C PRO A 40 -32.85 11.94 -11.51
N GLN A 41 -34.13 11.82 -11.17
CA GLN A 41 -34.78 10.52 -11.00
C GLN A 41 -35.02 9.86 -12.37
N PHE A 42 -34.48 8.62 -12.57
CA PHE A 42 -34.56 7.95 -13.88
C PHE A 42 -35.89 7.32 -14.24
N PHE A 43 -36.89 7.50 -13.39
CA PHE A 43 -38.24 6.96 -13.59
C PHE A 43 -39.23 7.97 -14.17
N SER A 44 -38.85 9.25 -14.20
CA SER A 44 -39.70 10.33 -14.75
C SER A 44 -38.85 11.28 -15.61
N SER A 45 -39.50 11.87 -16.61
CA SER A 45 -38.90 12.92 -17.41
C SER A 45 -38.78 14.20 -16.56
N THR A 46 -37.61 14.80 -16.54
CA THR A 46 -37.34 16.03 -15.78
C THR A 46 -37.11 17.18 -16.76
N ALA A 47 -37.99 18.16 -16.72
CA ALA A 47 -37.96 19.34 -17.61
C ALA A 47 -36.81 20.33 -17.26
N ALA A 48 -36.45 20.40 -15.99
CA ALA A 48 -35.36 21.23 -15.48
C ALA A 48 -34.61 20.47 -14.39
N ARG A 49 -33.32 20.76 -14.22
CA ARG A 49 -32.52 20.22 -13.13
C ARG A 49 -32.78 21.05 -11.87
N ASP A 50 -33.04 20.37 -10.78
CA ASP A 50 -33.04 20.99 -9.46
C ASP A 50 -31.64 21.51 -9.15
N THR A 51 -31.53 22.67 -8.53
CA THR A 51 -30.28 23.24 -8.05
C THR A 51 -30.41 23.49 -6.56
N THR A 52 -29.94 22.55 -5.76
CA THR A 52 -29.90 22.70 -4.31
C THR A 52 -28.48 22.99 -3.88
N THR A 53 -28.34 23.90 -2.91
CA THR A 53 -27.08 24.11 -2.19
C THR A 53 -27.32 23.67 -0.75
N SER A 54 -26.78 22.54 -0.37
CA SER A 54 -27.03 21.98 0.96
C SER A 54 -25.72 21.83 1.75
N PRO A 55 -25.76 21.97 3.09
CA PRO A 55 -24.60 21.68 3.95
C PRO A 55 -24.09 20.25 3.78
N VAL A 56 -24.94 19.32 3.38
CA VAL A 56 -24.59 17.91 3.13
C VAL A 56 -23.63 17.76 1.95
N GLN A 57 -23.78 18.57 0.88
CA GLN A 57 -22.88 18.59 -0.27
C GLN A 57 -21.46 18.97 0.16
N SER A 58 -21.33 20.06 0.91
CA SER A 58 -20.03 20.53 1.40
C SER A 58 -19.39 19.53 2.37
N LEU A 59 -20.19 18.95 3.28
CA LEU A 59 -19.71 17.97 4.24
C LEU A 59 -19.26 16.66 3.56
N LEU A 60 -19.99 16.21 2.56
CA LEU A 60 -19.65 15.02 1.79
C LEU A 60 -18.35 15.21 1.00
N LEU A 61 -18.17 16.35 0.35
CA LEU A 61 -16.93 16.65 -0.36
C LEU A 61 -15.76 16.77 0.62
N PHE A 62 -15.94 17.50 1.72
CA PHE A 62 -14.89 17.70 2.73
C PHE A 62 -14.42 16.37 3.33
N ASN A 63 -15.32 15.42 3.59
CA ASN A 63 -14.97 14.13 4.17
C ASN A 63 -14.71 13.02 3.12
N SER A 64 -14.75 13.33 1.81
CA SER A 64 -14.61 12.30 0.79
C SER A 64 -13.13 11.90 0.59
N GLN A 65 -12.89 10.59 0.56
CA GLN A 65 -11.56 10.04 0.23
C GLN A 65 -11.09 10.49 -1.15
N MET A 66 -12.02 10.74 -2.08
CA MET A 66 -11.70 11.24 -3.41
C MET A 66 -11.05 12.64 -3.34
N MET A 67 -11.62 13.56 -2.54
CA MET A 67 -11.06 14.91 -2.39
C MET A 67 -9.72 14.89 -1.66
N LEU A 68 -9.56 14.05 -0.63
CA LEU A 68 -8.28 13.83 0.05
C LEU A 68 -7.21 13.31 -0.92
N ASN A 69 -7.56 12.33 -1.77
CA ASN A 69 -6.66 11.80 -2.78
C ASN A 69 -6.27 12.85 -3.83
N HIS A 70 -7.21 13.70 -4.26
CA HIS A 70 -6.92 14.79 -5.19
C HIS A 70 -6.04 15.87 -4.57
N ALA A 71 -6.28 16.21 -3.31
CA ALA A 71 -5.45 17.14 -2.56
C ALA A 71 -4.00 16.65 -2.44
N GLY A 72 -3.80 15.38 -2.06
CA GLY A 72 -2.48 14.77 -2.00
C GLY A 72 -1.75 14.74 -3.36
N LYS A 73 -2.48 14.45 -4.45
CA LYS A 73 -1.90 14.47 -5.81
C LYS A 73 -1.53 15.89 -6.27
N LEU A 74 -2.34 16.89 -5.92
CA LEU A 74 -2.04 18.28 -6.22
C LEU A 74 -0.81 18.76 -5.46
N ALA A 75 -0.72 18.46 -4.16
CA ALA A 75 0.45 18.75 -3.33
C ALA A 75 1.72 18.07 -3.88
N GLY A 76 1.66 16.79 -4.23
CA GLY A 76 2.80 16.06 -4.80
C GLY A 76 3.21 16.53 -6.19
N ARG A 77 2.33 17.19 -6.94
CA ARG A 77 2.66 17.83 -8.22
C ARG A 77 3.46 19.12 -8.03
N VAL A 78 3.09 19.93 -7.02
CA VAL A 78 3.74 21.21 -6.72
C VAL A 78 5.05 20.99 -5.95
N LEU A 79 5.07 20.02 -5.04
CA LEU A 79 6.27 19.63 -4.28
C LEU A 79 6.56 18.13 -4.50
N PRO A 80 7.36 17.77 -5.50
CA PRO A 80 7.71 16.37 -5.77
C PRO A 80 8.47 15.71 -4.62
N SER A 81 8.24 14.40 -4.45
CA SER A 81 8.96 13.60 -3.46
C SER A 81 10.47 13.62 -3.70
N GLY A 82 11.25 13.85 -2.65
CA GLY A 82 12.73 13.91 -2.73
C GLY A 82 13.34 15.31 -2.57
N GLN A 83 12.56 16.38 -2.57
CA GLN A 83 13.01 17.73 -2.19
C GLN A 83 12.82 17.97 -0.69
N SER A 84 13.34 17.07 0.14
CA SER A 84 13.32 17.21 1.61
C SER A 84 14.30 18.30 2.04
N GLY A 85 13.81 19.27 2.80
CA GLY A 85 14.64 20.28 3.47
C GLY A 85 14.54 21.73 2.94
N ALA A 86 14.01 21.95 1.75
CA ALA A 86 13.59 23.30 1.34
C ALA A 86 12.16 23.51 1.85
N GLY A 87 11.94 24.37 2.82
CA GLY A 87 10.61 24.75 3.32
C GLY A 87 9.68 25.14 2.16
N VAL A 88 8.38 25.16 2.40
CA VAL A 88 7.39 25.60 1.38
C VAL A 88 7.65 27.07 1.04
N SER A 89 8.04 27.38 -0.21
CA SER A 89 8.31 28.73 -0.65
C SER A 89 7.03 29.47 -1.08
N ASP A 90 7.09 30.80 -1.16
CA ASP A 90 5.96 31.60 -1.68
C ASP A 90 5.67 31.32 -3.15
N GLU A 91 6.69 30.91 -3.92
CA GLU A 91 6.55 30.51 -5.30
C GLU A 91 5.70 29.25 -5.42
N LEU A 92 5.95 28.24 -4.57
CA LEU A 92 5.13 27.04 -4.52
C LEU A 92 3.67 27.32 -4.14
N LEU A 93 3.44 28.22 -3.18
CA LEU A 93 2.09 28.65 -2.83
C LEU A 93 1.38 29.37 -4.00
N ARG A 94 2.08 30.22 -4.75
CA ARG A 94 1.52 30.88 -5.95
C ARG A 94 1.21 29.87 -7.04
N GLU A 95 2.07 28.89 -7.27
CA GLU A 95 1.83 27.80 -8.23
C GLU A 95 0.60 26.96 -7.83
N LEU A 96 0.42 26.74 -6.53
CA LEU A 96 -0.75 26.05 -6.01
C LEU A 96 -2.05 26.80 -6.30
N TRP A 97 -2.10 28.12 -6.06
CA TRP A 97 -3.25 28.98 -6.39
C TRP A 97 -3.56 28.98 -7.88
N LEU A 98 -2.53 29.11 -8.73
CA LEU A 98 -2.69 29.04 -10.17
C LEU A 98 -3.25 27.67 -10.62
N SER A 99 -2.80 26.60 -9.99
CA SER A 99 -3.27 25.25 -10.31
C SER A 99 -4.69 24.96 -9.83
N ALA A 100 -5.10 25.52 -8.68
CA ALA A 100 -6.43 25.32 -8.10
C ALA A 100 -7.47 26.30 -8.64
N TRP A 101 -7.15 27.60 -8.70
CA TRP A 101 -8.12 28.66 -8.99
C TRP A 101 -7.82 29.46 -10.26
N GLY A 102 -6.70 29.16 -10.96
CA GLY A 102 -6.32 29.85 -12.22
C GLY A 102 -5.88 31.29 -12.02
N ARG A 103 -5.66 31.75 -10.80
CA ARG A 103 -5.21 33.11 -10.45
C ARG A 103 -4.08 33.10 -9.43
N VAL A 104 -3.38 34.20 -9.29
CA VAL A 104 -2.41 34.41 -8.20
C VAL A 104 -3.12 34.74 -6.88
N PRO A 105 -2.57 34.37 -5.72
CA PRO A 105 -3.12 34.71 -4.42
C PRO A 105 -2.92 36.20 -4.16
N GLN A 106 -3.88 36.80 -3.45
CA GLN A 106 -3.72 38.16 -2.90
C GLN A 106 -2.68 38.12 -1.75
N PRO A 107 -2.07 39.27 -1.40
CA PRO A 107 -1.07 39.30 -0.31
C PRO A 107 -1.57 38.73 1.02
N ALA A 108 -2.83 39.00 1.38
CA ALA A 108 -3.45 38.46 2.59
C ALA A 108 -3.66 36.94 2.52
N GLU A 109 -4.06 36.40 1.35
CA GLU A 109 -4.23 34.97 1.13
C GLU A 109 -2.88 34.24 1.21
N LEU A 110 -1.83 34.80 0.60
CA LEU A 110 -0.48 34.25 0.65
C LEU A 110 0.07 34.20 2.08
N SER A 111 -0.15 35.28 2.86
CA SER A 111 0.25 35.33 4.27
C SER A 111 -0.51 34.31 5.12
N ALA A 112 -1.82 34.15 4.91
CA ALA A 112 -2.65 33.19 5.62
C ALA A 112 -2.24 31.73 5.25
N ALA A 113 -1.98 31.47 3.98
CA ALA A 113 -1.52 30.16 3.51
C ALA A 113 -0.15 29.79 4.10
N ARG A 114 0.77 30.75 4.17
CA ARG A 114 2.07 30.58 4.81
C ARG A 114 1.92 30.18 6.27
N ALA A 115 1.16 30.99 7.04
CA ALA A 115 0.95 30.72 8.45
C ALA A 115 0.28 29.35 8.69
N PHE A 116 -0.69 28.98 7.84
CA PHE A 116 -1.35 27.69 7.89
C PHE A 116 -0.36 26.55 7.66
N VAL A 117 0.44 26.62 6.58
CA VAL A 117 1.41 25.56 6.24
C VAL A 117 2.47 25.41 7.33
N ASP A 118 3.01 26.53 7.83
CA ASP A 118 4.03 26.51 8.89
C ASP A 118 3.47 25.86 10.18
N GLN A 119 2.22 26.17 10.54
CA GLN A 119 1.53 25.54 11.68
C GLN A 119 1.29 24.06 11.45
N GLN A 120 0.82 23.66 10.26
CA GLN A 120 0.56 22.25 9.93
C GLN A 120 1.86 21.44 9.90
N VAL A 121 2.96 21.97 9.39
CA VAL A 121 4.27 21.31 9.42
C VAL A 121 4.69 21.00 10.87
N LEU A 122 4.51 21.95 11.78
CA LEU A 122 4.80 21.72 13.20
C LEU A 122 3.90 20.63 13.80
N GLN A 123 2.59 20.71 13.52
CA GLN A 123 1.61 19.71 13.99
C GLN A 123 1.97 18.30 13.49
N VAL A 124 2.26 18.16 12.20
CA VAL A 124 2.62 16.86 11.61
C VAL A 124 3.91 16.31 12.22
N ARG A 125 4.90 17.16 12.50
CA ARG A 125 6.14 16.78 13.18
C ARG A 125 5.87 16.31 14.61
N GLU A 126 5.12 17.09 15.40
CA GLU A 126 4.74 16.75 16.76
C GLU A 126 3.95 15.44 16.81
N ASP A 127 2.97 15.25 15.91
CA ASP A 127 2.19 14.02 15.83
C ASP A 127 3.05 12.81 15.44
N SER A 128 4.06 13.03 14.59
CA SER A 128 5.03 12.00 14.22
C SER A 128 5.95 11.64 15.39
N GLU A 129 6.40 12.64 16.16
CA GLU A 129 7.20 12.45 17.36
C GLU A 129 6.39 11.74 18.47
N ARG A 130 5.16 12.18 18.73
CA ARG A 130 4.26 11.50 19.69
C ARG A 130 3.97 10.06 19.30
N LYS A 131 3.77 9.78 18.03
CA LYS A 131 3.59 8.41 17.52
C LYS A 131 4.87 7.58 17.64
N SER A 132 6.04 8.21 17.55
CA SER A 132 7.33 7.53 17.76
C SER A 132 7.70 7.34 19.24
N GLU A 133 7.23 8.22 20.12
CA GLU A 133 7.57 8.18 21.56
C GLU A 133 6.58 7.43 22.44
N GLY A 134 5.33 7.23 22.02
CA GLY A 134 4.27 6.82 22.95
C GLY A 134 3.33 5.70 22.52
N GLY A 135 3.38 5.19 21.33
CA GLY A 135 2.54 4.07 20.92
C GLY A 135 3.23 2.74 21.19
N ALA A 136 2.90 2.06 22.27
CA ALA A 136 3.18 0.63 22.37
C ALA A 136 2.64 -0.03 21.10
N LEU A 137 3.51 -0.67 20.30
CA LEU A 137 3.06 -1.41 19.12
C LEU A 137 2.00 -2.41 19.57
N PRO A 138 0.89 -2.52 18.84
CA PRO A 138 -0.11 -3.51 19.18
C PRO A 138 0.49 -4.90 18.98
N VAL A 139 0.58 -5.64 20.07
CA VAL A 139 1.09 -7.02 20.09
C VAL A 139 0.00 -7.97 20.54
N GLY A 140 0.07 -9.19 20.05
CA GLY A 140 -0.76 -10.31 20.43
C GLY A 140 0.09 -11.56 20.62
N SER A 141 -0.55 -12.70 20.68
CA SER A 141 0.09 -14.01 20.70
C SER A 141 -0.44 -14.82 19.53
N LEU A 142 0.47 -15.33 18.70
CA LEU A 142 0.10 -16.22 17.60
C LEU A 142 -0.13 -17.63 18.16
N PRO A 143 -1.32 -18.24 18.01
CA PRO A 143 -1.53 -19.62 18.44
C PRO A 143 -0.49 -20.56 17.82
N ALA A 144 -0.05 -21.57 18.57
CA ALA A 144 0.97 -22.54 18.20
C ALA A 144 2.40 -21.97 17.99
N ARG A 145 2.64 -20.70 18.34
CA ARG A 145 3.99 -20.11 18.42
C ARG A 145 4.18 -19.48 19.80
N PRO A 146 5.33 -19.72 20.47
CA PRO A 146 5.65 -19.06 21.73
C PRO A 146 6.03 -17.60 21.46
N GLY A 147 5.76 -16.71 22.44
CA GLY A 147 6.20 -15.34 22.39
C GLY A 147 5.14 -14.34 21.93
N GLN A 148 5.58 -13.21 21.39
CA GLN A 148 4.74 -12.12 20.94
C GLN A 148 4.67 -12.10 19.42
N ALA A 149 3.55 -11.64 18.91
CA ALA A 149 3.32 -11.39 17.49
C ALA A 149 2.85 -9.95 17.28
N LEU A 150 3.16 -9.36 16.15
CA LEU A 150 2.67 -8.05 15.75
C LEU A 150 1.19 -8.13 15.39
N LEU A 151 0.35 -7.36 16.07
CA LEU A 151 -1.07 -7.27 15.78
C LEU A 151 -1.34 -6.10 14.82
N LEU A 152 -1.87 -6.38 13.64
CA LEU A 152 -2.23 -5.39 12.64
C LEU A 152 -3.76 -5.38 12.46
N ASN A 153 -4.36 -4.21 12.67
CA ASN A 153 -5.79 -3.97 12.46
C ASN A 153 -5.96 -2.74 11.55
N PRO A 154 -6.34 -2.89 10.29
CA PRO A 154 -6.49 -1.77 9.36
C PRO A 154 -7.46 -0.68 9.83
N ALA A 155 -8.48 -1.03 10.63
CA ALA A 155 -9.43 -0.07 11.18
C ALA A 155 -8.79 0.89 12.19
N GLU A 156 -7.71 0.47 12.84
CA GLU A 156 -6.95 1.27 13.82
C GLU A 156 -5.77 2.01 13.17
N GLN A 157 -5.65 1.95 11.85
CA GLN A 157 -4.55 2.55 11.08
C GLN A 157 -3.18 2.19 11.68
N PRO A 158 -2.79 0.90 11.66
CA PRO A 158 -1.56 0.45 12.31
C PRO A 158 -0.35 1.17 11.73
N PRO A 159 0.69 1.39 12.55
CA PRO A 159 1.89 2.05 12.09
C PRO A 159 2.51 1.29 10.93
N ARG A 160 2.97 2.00 9.93
CA ARG A 160 3.74 1.43 8.82
C ARG A 160 5.18 1.22 9.27
N MET A 161 5.72 0.06 8.96
CA MET A 161 7.06 -0.33 9.37
C MET A 161 7.88 -0.73 8.16
N ALA A 162 9.09 -0.22 8.08
CA ALA A 162 10.02 -0.63 7.03
C ALA A 162 11.47 -0.70 7.55
N ALA A 163 12.28 -1.51 6.89
CA ALA A 163 13.69 -1.66 7.18
C ALA A 163 14.53 -1.48 5.92
N ALA A 164 15.66 -0.81 6.06
CA ALA A 164 16.70 -0.78 5.04
C ALA A 164 17.45 -2.12 5.07
N VAL A 165 17.03 -3.06 4.24
CA VAL A 165 17.65 -4.37 4.09
C VAL A 165 18.57 -4.33 2.87
N ALA A 166 19.78 -4.92 2.97
CA ALA A 166 20.70 -5.01 1.85
C ALA A 166 20.00 -5.55 0.59
N PRO A 167 20.36 -5.07 -0.62
CA PRO A 167 19.82 -5.63 -1.85
C PRO A 167 20.08 -7.14 -1.91
N GLN A 168 19.07 -7.86 -2.39
CA GLN A 168 19.22 -9.28 -2.66
C GLN A 168 20.02 -9.44 -3.96
N ASP A 169 20.97 -10.37 -3.99
CA ASP A 169 21.70 -10.65 -5.22
C ASP A 169 20.76 -11.30 -6.24
N ALA A 170 20.61 -10.69 -7.43
CA ALA A 170 19.66 -11.13 -8.47
C ALA A 170 19.93 -12.55 -8.96
N VAL A 171 21.18 -12.97 -8.91
CA VAL A 171 21.63 -14.21 -9.54
C VAL A 171 21.25 -15.46 -8.74
N GLY A 172 21.10 -15.34 -7.41
CA GLY A 172 20.88 -16.48 -6.52
C GLY A 172 19.44 -16.70 -6.06
N GLY A 173 18.52 -15.81 -6.40
CA GLY A 173 17.15 -15.86 -5.87
C GLY A 173 17.04 -15.40 -4.41
N PHE A 174 15.88 -15.63 -3.81
CA PHE A 174 15.61 -15.29 -2.42
C PHE A 174 14.47 -16.14 -1.85
N THR A 175 14.38 -16.18 -0.53
CA THR A 175 13.27 -16.83 0.19
C THR A 175 12.67 -15.86 1.20
N ILE A 176 11.34 -15.80 1.25
CA ILE A 176 10.56 -15.04 2.23
C ILE A 176 9.76 -16.05 3.04
N GLU A 177 9.76 -15.89 4.36
CA GLU A 177 9.03 -16.75 5.30
C GLU A 177 8.29 -15.88 6.32
N ALA A 178 7.15 -16.35 6.79
CA ALA A 178 6.41 -15.72 7.87
C ALA A 178 5.50 -16.71 8.59
N CYS A 179 5.31 -16.52 9.88
CA CYS A 179 4.19 -17.07 10.63
C CYS A 179 3.08 -16.01 10.71
N PHE A 180 1.83 -16.40 10.51
CA PHE A 180 0.74 -15.43 10.53
C PHE A 180 -0.61 -16.05 10.85
N GLN A 181 -1.56 -15.21 11.28
CA GLN A 181 -2.98 -15.54 11.38
C GLN A 181 -3.78 -14.43 10.74
N LEU A 182 -4.56 -14.76 9.70
CA LEU A 182 -5.35 -13.82 8.93
C LEU A 182 -6.75 -13.66 9.55
N ARG A 183 -7.24 -12.43 9.71
CA ARG A 183 -8.60 -12.14 10.20
C ARG A 183 -9.59 -11.82 9.09
N SER A 184 -9.15 -11.13 8.06
CA SER A 184 -10.00 -10.79 6.92
C SER A 184 -9.19 -10.59 5.64
N VAL A 185 -9.87 -10.64 4.51
CA VAL A 185 -9.34 -10.21 3.20
C VAL A 185 -10.21 -9.08 2.63
N TYR A 186 -9.70 -8.37 1.63
CA TYR A 186 -10.50 -7.37 0.91
C TYR A 186 -11.60 -8.03 0.09
N ASP A 187 -12.74 -7.35 -0.06
CA ASP A 187 -13.80 -7.79 -0.97
C ASP A 187 -13.37 -7.65 -2.45
N SER A 188 -12.45 -6.75 -2.74
CA SER A 188 -11.77 -6.63 -4.03
C SER A 188 -10.70 -7.73 -4.21
N GLY A 189 -9.97 -7.69 -5.34
CA GLY A 189 -8.80 -8.54 -5.57
C GLY A 189 -7.50 -8.06 -4.88
N ALA A 190 -7.57 -6.99 -4.07
CA ALA A 190 -6.42 -6.43 -3.39
C ALA A 190 -5.77 -7.43 -2.42
N VAL A 191 -4.45 -7.31 -2.24
CA VAL A 191 -3.65 -8.26 -1.47
C VAL A 191 -3.46 -7.77 -0.04
N ARG A 192 -3.77 -8.61 0.96
CA ARG A 192 -3.30 -8.43 2.33
C ARG A 192 -1.81 -8.74 2.35
N THR A 193 -0.99 -7.71 2.47
CA THR A 193 0.46 -7.83 2.33
C THR A 193 1.10 -8.30 3.63
N ILE A 194 1.85 -9.39 3.57
CA ILE A 194 2.71 -9.88 4.66
C ILE A 194 4.01 -9.08 4.65
N ALA A 195 4.70 -9.08 3.50
CA ALA A 195 5.92 -8.32 3.30
C ALA A 195 6.01 -7.84 1.85
N ALA A 196 6.66 -6.69 1.62
CA ALA A 196 6.87 -6.15 0.29
C ALA A 196 8.17 -5.36 0.18
N ARG A 197 8.70 -5.29 -1.04
CA ARG A 197 9.80 -4.42 -1.44
C ARG A 197 9.44 -3.79 -2.78
N TRP A 198 8.54 -2.82 -2.75
CA TRP A 198 7.97 -2.20 -3.95
C TRP A 198 7.40 -0.82 -3.64
N ASP A 199 7.54 0.11 -4.57
CA ASP A 199 7.12 1.51 -4.43
C ASP A 199 5.72 1.80 -5.00
N GLY A 200 5.06 0.81 -5.60
CA GLY A 200 3.74 0.97 -6.21
C GLY A 200 3.77 1.26 -7.72
N ASN A 201 4.96 1.37 -8.32
CA ASN A 201 5.12 1.60 -9.75
C ASN A 201 5.49 0.27 -10.47
N SER A 202 4.65 -0.17 -11.41
CA SER A 202 4.87 -1.40 -12.19
C SER A 202 6.09 -1.37 -13.10
N ASP A 203 6.59 -0.18 -13.44
CA ASP A 203 7.80 -0.01 -14.24
C ASP A 203 9.09 -0.17 -13.42
N HIS A 204 8.97 -0.18 -12.10
CA HIS A 204 10.06 -0.41 -11.18
C HIS A 204 10.09 -1.86 -10.71
N SER A 205 11.30 -2.33 -10.42
CA SER A 205 11.52 -3.67 -9.88
C SER A 205 11.05 -3.80 -8.44
N GLY A 206 10.54 -4.97 -8.09
CA GLY A 206 10.12 -5.23 -6.72
C GLY A 206 9.31 -6.51 -6.55
N TRP A 207 8.84 -6.73 -5.33
CA TRP A 207 8.02 -7.86 -5.00
C TRP A 207 7.02 -7.56 -3.86
N VAL A 208 5.91 -8.31 -3.86
CA VAL A 208 4.89 -8.27 -2.83
C VAL A 208 4.46 -9.70 -2.51
N PHE A 209 4.56 -10.11 -1.25
CA PHE A 209 4.09 -11.39 -0.74
C PHE A 209 2.91 -11.19 0.19
N GLY A 210 1.82 -11.96 0.01
CA GLY A 210 0.62 -11.82 0.82
C GLY A 210 -0.50 -12.77 0.43
N VAL A 211 -1.74 -12.40 0.81
CA VAL A 211 -2.95 -13.19 0.57
C VAL A 211 -3.96 -12.39 -0.25
N THR A 212 -4.51 -13.00 -1.29
CA THR A 212 -5.47 -12.36 -2.20
C THR A 212 -6.83 -12.09 -1.54
N GLY A 213 -7.50 -11.03 -1.99
CA GLY A 213 -8.88 -10.73 -1.62
C GLY A 213 -9.92 -11.62 -2.30
N LYS A 214 -11.19 -11.49 -1.88
CA LYS A 214 -12.33 -12.28 -2.40
C LYS A 214 -12.57 -12.08 -3.90
N GLY A 215 -12.33 -10.87 -4.41
CA GLY A 215 -12.50 -10.51 -5.82
C GLY A 215 -11.29 -10.86 -6.71
N SER A 216 -10.35 -11.68 -6.24
CA SER A 216 -9.22 -12.14 -7.04
C SER A 216 -9.70 -12.87 -8.31
N ARG A 217 -9.13 -12.50 -9.46
CA ARG A 217 -9.48 -13.09 -10.75
C ARG A 217 -9.11 -14.57 -10.87
N ARG A 218 -8.20 -15.06 -10.03
CA ARG A 218 -7.74 -16.46 -10.07
C ARG A 218 -8.35 -17.27 -8.94
N LYS A 219 -7.72 -17.29 -7.78
CA LYS A 219 -8.30 -17.93 -6.59
C LYS A 219 -8.35 -16.92 -5.44
N PRO A 220 -9.49 -16.75 -4.80
CA PRO A 220 -9.59 -15.91 -3.62
C PRO A 220 -8.88 -16.56 -2.43
N GLN A 221 -8.42 -15.71 -1.51
CA GLN A 221 -7.91 -16.14 -0.21
C GLN A 221 -6.73 -17.12 -0.29
N THR A 222 -5.85 -16.93 -1.30
CA THR A 222 -4.65 -17.76 -1.50
C THR A 222 -3.38 -16.94 -1.36
N LEU A 223 -2.27 -17.62 -1.01
CA LEU A 223 -0.96 -16.98 -1.06
C LEU A 223 -0.64 -16.53 -2.48
N VAL A 224 -0.11 -15.33 -2.59
CA VAL A 224 0.31 -14.73 -3.85
C VAL A 224 1.67 -14.06 -3.70
N LEU A 225 2.52 -14.24 -4.70
CA LEU A 225 3.72 -13.47 -4.90
C LEU A 225 3.57 -12.64 -6.18
N GLN A 226 3.57 -11.32 -6.04
CA GLN A 226 3.64 -10.41 -7.17
C GLN A 226 5.10 -10.00 -7.36
N LEU A 227 5.61 -10.16 -8.55
CA LEU A 227 6.98 -9.82 -8.93
C LEU A 227 6.95 -8.80 -10.06
N PHE A 228 7.75 -7.77 -9.94
CA PHE A 228 7.93 -6.72 -10.95
C PHE A 228 9.39 -6.77 -11.38
N GLY A 229 9.64 -7.06 -12.66
CA GLY A 229 11.00 -7.25 -13.13
C GLY A 229 11.08 -7.45 -14.64
N LYS A 230 12.26 -7.83 -15.12
CA LYS A 230 12.50 -8.04 -16.55
C LYS A 230 12.54 -9.52 -16.89
N THR A 231 11.95 -9.88 -18.03
CA THR A 231 12.12 -11.21 -18.64
C THR A 231 13.56 -11.38 -19.14
N VAL A 232 13.92 -12.59 -19.54
CA VAL A 232 15.20 -12.88 -20.21
C VAL A 232 15.44 -11.98 -21.43
N ALA A 233 14.36 -11.60 -22.14
CA ALA A 233 14.43 -10.68 -23.28
C ALA A 233 14.52 -9.18 -22.87
N GLY A 234 14.63 -8.88 -21.59
CA GLY A 234 14.76 -7.50 -21.08
C GLY A 234 13.46 -6.69 -21.02
N VAL A 235 12.31 -7.33 -21.23
CA VAL A 235 10.99 -6.66 -21.20
C VAL A 235 10.50 -6.60 -19.77
N GLN A 236 10.16 -5.39 -19.30
CA GLN A 236 9.55 -5.19 -17.97
C GLN A 236 8.16 -5.84 -17.92
N ARG A 237 7.92 -6.64 -16.89
CA ARG A 237 6.65 -7.35 -16.68
C ARG A 237 6.32 -7.49 -15.20
N GLU A 238 5.01 -7.57 -14.94
CA GLU A 238 4.45 -8.05 -13.69
C GLU A 238 4.13 -9.54 -13.82
N ALA A 239 4.54 -10.34 -12.84
CA ALA A 239 4.16 -11.74 -12.69
C ALA A 239 3.45 -11.93 -11.35
N ALA A 240 2.18 -12.33 -11.39
CA ALA A 240 1.42 -12.73 -10.21
C ALA A 240 1.36 -14.26 -10.14
N LEU A 241 2.04 -14.82 -9.16
CA LEU A 241 2.17 -16.27 -8.93
C LEU A 241 1.33 -16.66 -7.72
N PHE A 242 0.56 -17.75 -7.82
CA PHE A 242 -0.41 -18.17 -6.80
C PHE A 242 -0.10 -19.57 -6.31
N SER A 243 -0.21 -19.78 -4.99
CA SER A 243 0.02 -21.08 -4.37
C SER A 243 -1.11 -22.09 -4.59
N ASP A 244 -2.27 -21.62 -5.01
CA ASP A 244 -3.50 -22.41 -5.11
C ASP A 244 -4.03 -23.00 -3.77
N HIS A 245 -3.39 -22.72 -2.63
CA HIS A 245 -3.84 -23.10 -1.30
C HIS A 245 -4.67 -22.00 -0.66
N THR A 246 -5.83 -22.35 -0.15
CA THR A 246 -6.69 -21.45 0.60
C THR A 246 -6.12 -21.22 2.01
N VAL A 247 -6.15 -19.98 2.46
CA VAL A 247 -5.77 -19.56 3.82
C VAL A 247 -7.05 -19.26 4.60
N ASP A 248 -7.37 -20.06 5.61
CA ASP A 248 -8.56 -19.88 6.43
C ASP A 248 -8.38 -18.74 7.45
N PHE A 249 -9.50 -18.09 7.81
CA PHE A 249 -9.46 -17.03 8.81
C PHE A 249 -9.28 -17.58 10.22
N ASN A 250 -8.52 -16.85 11.01
CA ASN A 250 -8.25 -17.17 12.42
C ASN A 250 -7.54 -18.52 12.65
N VAL A 251 -6.90 -19.05 11.61
CA VAL A 251 -6.02 -20.22 11.68
C VAL A 251 -4.57 -19.75 11.58
N PRO A 252 -3.67 -20.20 12.47
CA PRO A 252 -2.26 -19.84 12.39
C PRO A 252 -1.56 -20.67 11.32
N TYR A 253 -0.84 -20.00 10.44
CA TYR A 253 -0.09 -20.59 9.36
C TYR A 253 1.38 -20.20 9.40
N PHE A 254 2.24 -21.14 8.98
CA PHE A 254 3.54 -20.81 8.42
C PHE A 254 3.41 -20.77 6.90
N ALA A 255 3.96 -19.73 6.28
CA ALA A 255 4.08 -19.66 4.84
C ALA A 255 5.48 -19.23 4.42
N ALA A 256 5.94 -19.79 3.31
CA ALA A 256 7.18 -19.37 2.67
C ALA A 256 7.04 -19.37 1.15
N VAL A 257 7.89 -18.58 0.50
CA VAL A 257 8.10 -18.64 -0.95
C VAL A 257 9.57 -18.52 -1.26
N SER A 258 10.13 -19.53 -1.94
CA SER A 258 11.49 -19.52 -2.47
C SER A 258 11.43 -19.19 -3.96
N VAL A 259 12.23 -18.20 -4.39
CA VAL A 259 12.21 -17.66 -5.76
C VAL A 259 13.55 -17.89 -6.43
N LYS A 260 13.55 -18.64 -7.53
CA LYS A 260 14.67 -18.83 -8.44
C LYS A 260 14.38 -18.06 -9.73
N PRO A 261 15.13 -17.00 -10.09
CA PRO A 261 14.95 -16.31 -11.36
C PRO A 261 15.23 -17.19 -12.57
N ALA A 262 14.64 -16.87 -13.73
CA ALA A 262 14.97 -17.50 -15.00
C ALA A 262 16.39 -17.15 -15.42
N THR A 263 17.15 -18.11 -15.94
CA THR A 263 18.51 -17.92 -16.46
C THR A 263 18.54 -17.79 -17.97
N SER A 264 17.61 -18.45 -18.65
CA SER A 264 17.43 -18.38 -20.10
C SER A 264 15.98 -18.72 -20.47
N VAL A 265 15.62 -18.61 -21.73
CA VAL A 265 14.29 -19.02 -22.23
C VAL A 265 14.07 -20.53 -22.07
N SER A 266 15.13 -21.31 -22.19
CA SER A 266 15.12 -22.77 -22.00
C SER A 266 15.22 -23.21 -20.54
N GLU A 267 15.62 -22.32 -19.66
CA GLU A 267 15.73 -22.55 -18.23
C GLU A 267 14.87 -21.51 -17.48
N PRO A 268 13.55 -21.71 -17.43
CA PRO A 268 12.66 -20.83 -16.70
C PRO A 268 13.00 -20.83 -15.21
N GLY A 269 12.71 -19.74 -14.56
CA GLY A 269 12.76 -19.67 -13.11
C GLY A 269 11.58 -20.39 -12.47
N GLU A 270 11.56 -20.37 -11.16
CA GLU A 270 10.56 -21.07 -10.36
C GLU A 270 10.29 -20.30 -9.07
N ALA A 271 9.03 -20.28 -8.64
CA ALA A 271 8.65 -19.89 -7.29
C ALA A 271 8.00 -21.10 -6.60
N VAL A 272 8.57 -21.53 -5.48
CA VAL A 272 8.05 -22.64 -4.68
C VAL A 272 7.39 -22.08 -3.45
N PHE A 273 6.07 -22.28 -3.33
CA PHE A 273 5.29 -21.91 -2.17
C PHE A 273 5.21 -23.06 -1.18
N TYR A 274 5.32 -22.73 0.07
CA TYR A 274 5.16 -23.62 1.21
C TYR A 274 4.07 -23.06 2.12
N LEU A 275 3.14 -23.92 2.56
CA LEU A 275 2.11 -23.57 3.52
C LEU A 275 1.92 -24.71 4.52
N ARG A 276 1.86 -24.39 5.82
CA ARG A 276 1.55 -25.34 6.87
C ARG A 276 0.59 -24.71 7.88
N ASN A 277 -0.47 -25.40 8.20
CA ASN A 277 -1.34 -25.09 9.32
C ASN A 277 -0.61 -25.42 10.62
N LEU A 278 -0.38 -24.41 11.46
CA LEU A 278 0.34 -24.59 12.72
C LEU A 278 -0.56 -25.09 13.87
N ALA A 279 -1.90 -25.04 13.70
CA ALA A 279 -2.84 -25.60 14.67
C ALA A 279 -3.00 -27.12 14.54
N ASN A 280 -2.48 -27.71 13.46
CA ASN A 280 -2.55 -29.13 13.21
C ASN A 280 -1.14 -29.70 12.98
N GLU A 281 -0.57 -30.32 14.01
CA GLU A 281 0.80 -30.86 13.96
C GLU A 281 0.93 -32.06 13.01
N ASP A 282 -0.16 -32.76 12.75
CA ASP A 282 -0.17 -33.94 11.87
C ASP A 282 -0.26 -33.55 10.38
N GLU A 283 -0.61 -32.30 10.07
CA GLU A 283 -0.73 -31.84 8.69
C GLU A 283 0.66 -31.59 8.07
N PRO A 284 1.00 -32.27 6.97
CA PRO A 284 2.28 -32.02 6.31
C PRO A 284 2.34 -30.65 5.68
N ILE A 285 3.56 -30.14 5.50
CA ILE A 285 3.76 -28.91 4.74
C ILE A 285 3.32 -29.12 3.29
N SER A 286 2.46 -28.24 2.81
CA SER A 286 1.99 -28.25 1.44
C SER A 286 2.95 -27.45 0.55
N VAL A 287 3.30 -28.00 -0.61
CA VAL A 287 4.31 -27.42 -1.50
C VAL A 287 3.72 -27.28 -2.90
N VAL A 288 3.82 -26.08 -3.47
CA VAL A 288 3.40 -25.79 -4.86
C VAL A 288 4.49 -25.05 -5.58
N SER A 289 4.92 -25.59 -6.71
CA SER A 289 5.85 -24.94 -7.63
C SER A 289 5.11 -24.27 -8.77
N VAL A 290 5.54 -23.03 -9.08
CA VAL A 290 4.98 -22.21 -10.15
C VAL A 290 6.12 -21.70 -11.03
N PRO A 291 6.08 -21.90 -12.37
CA PRO A 291 7.11 -21.42 -13.26
C PRO A 291 7.18 -19.89 -13.29
N LEU A 292 8.37 -19.34 -13.44
CA LEU A 292 8.67 -17.91 -13.45
C LEU A 292 9.47 -17.54 -14.71
N GLU A 293 8.96 -16.56 -15.48
CA GLU A 293 9.63 -16.05 -16.69
C GLU A 293 10.58 -14.87 -16.40
N LEU A 294 10.55 -14.30 -15.19
CA LEU A 294 11.39 -13.17 -14.85
C LEU A 294 12.82 -13.59 -14.53
N ALA A 295 13.78 -12.94 -15.18
CA ALA A 295 15.21 -13.24 -15.05
C ALA A 295 15.95 -12.19 -14.21
N ALA A 296 15.53 -10.90 -14.28
CA ALA A 296 16.23 -9.80 -13.65
C ALA A 296 15.23 -8.76 -13.13
N GLY A 297 15.75 -7.81 -12.36
CA GLY A 297 14.96 -6.69 -11.84
C GLY A 297 14.20 -7.02 -10.55
N LEU A 298 14.45 -8.16 -9.93
CA LEU A 298 13.89 -8.47 -8.61
C LEU A 298 14.61 -7.73 -7.47
N GLN A 299 15.75 -7.12 -7.80
CA GLN A 299 16.52 -6.28 -6.89
C GLN A 299 16.13 -4.82 -6.97
N ASN A 300 16.08 -4.17 -5.85
CA ASN A 300 16.03 -2.72 -5.73
C ASN A 300 16.61 -2.30 -4.36
N GLU A 301 16.83 -1.01 -4.17
CA GLU A 301 17.31 -0.43 -2.92
C GLU A 301 16.19 0.05 -2.01
N LEU A 302 14.93 -0.22 -2.38
CA LEU A 302 13.79 0.18 -1.56
C LEU A 302 13.81 -0.55 -0.21
N PRO A 303 13.27 0.06 0.83
CA PRO A 303 13.12 -0.62 2.11
C PRO A 303 12.11 -1.77 2.00
N VAL A 304 12.34 -2.82 2.80
CA VAL A 304 11.35 -3.90 3.00
C VAL A 304 10.29 -3.40 3.96
N SER A 305 9.03 -3.45 3.56
CA SER A 305 7.86 -3.12 4.38
C SER A 305 7.19 -4.38 4.92
N ILE A 306 6.69 -4.31 6.16
CA ILE A 306 6.00 -5.40 6.84
C ILE A 306 4.55 -5.02 7.08
N GLY A 307 3.63 -5.91 6.72
CA GLY A 307 2.19 -5.73 6.91
C GLY A 307 1.53 -4.73 5.96
N TYR A 308 2.26 -4.17 4.99
CA TYR A 308 1.72 -3.28 3.97
C TYR A 308 2.64 -3.19 2.73
N ARG A 309 2.12 -2.61 1.66
CA ARG A 309 2.89 -2.15 0.49
C ARG A 309 2.51 -0.72 0.14
N SER A 310 3.28 -0.07 -0.72
CA SER A 310 2.91 1.22 -1.31
C SER A 310 1.61 1.12 -2.10
N GLY A 311 0.78 2.15 -2.05
CA GLY A 311 -0.57 2.19 -2.65
C GLY A 311 -1.68 2.02 -1.62
N ALA A 312 -2.94 2.14 -2.07
CA ALA A 312 -4.13 1.95 -1.25
C ALA A 312 -4.45 0.44 -1.09
N ASP A 313 -5.21 0.10 -0.05
CA ASP A 313 -5.76 -1.23 0.19
C ASP A 313 -4.72 -2.37 0.13
N SER A 314 -3.77 -2.34 1.06
CA SER A 314 -2.71 -3.34 1.10
C SER A 314 -2.34 -3.80 2.51
N GLN A 315 -2.94 -3.19 3.54
CA GLN A 315 -2.58 -3.48 4.93
C GLN A 315 -3.01 -4.90 5.30
N PHE A 316 -2.16 -5.59 6.04
CA PHE A 316 -2.47 -6.87 6.65
C PHE A 316 -3.51 -6.70 7.76
N ASP A 317 -4.34 -7.71 7.97
CA ASP A 317 -5.33 -7.77 9.03
C ASP A 317 -5.18 -9.08 9.79
N GLY A 318 -4.58 -9.02 10.98
CA GLY A 318 -4.32 -10.19 11.80
C GLY A 318 -2.99 -10.11 12.56
N LEU A 319 -2.42 -11.26 12.83
CA LEU A 319 -1.14 -11.42 13.53
C LEU A 319 -0.04 -11.78 12.53
N LEU A 320 1.12 -11.15 12.67
CA LEU A 320 2.36 -11.49 11.95
C LEU A 320 3.46 -11.81 12.95
N ASP A 321 4.19 -12.86 12.67
CA ASP A 321 5.31 -13.32 13.48
C ASP A 321 6.41 -13.94 12.62
N ASP A 322 7.64 -13.98 13.14
CA ASP A 322 8.78 -14.66 12.55
C ASP A 322 8.99 -14.36 11.05
N VAL A 323 8.95 -13.09 10.64
CA VAL A 323 9.19 -12.71 9.25
C VAL A 323 10.68 -12.77 8.93
N ARG A 324 11.08 -13.71 8.06
CA ARG A 324 12.47 -13.93 7.66
C ARG A 324 12.66 -13.72 6.16
N LEU A 325 13.70 -12.98 5.79
CA LEU A 325 14.16 -12.78 4.42
C LEU A 325 15.57 -13.35 4.29
N THR A 326 15.75 -14.29 3.36
CA THR A 326 17.02 -14.98 3.16
C THR A 326 17.46 -14.85 1.70
N ARG A 327 18.77 -14.66 1.47
CA ARG A 327 19.39 -14.72 0.16
C ARG A 327 19.45 -16.17 -0.30
N GLY A 328 19.06 -16.43 -1.56
CA GLY A 328 19.06 -17.75 -2.15
C GLY A 328 17.76 -18.51 -1.95
N VAL A 329 17.67 -19.61 -2.67
CA VAL A 329 16.53 -20.54 -2.68
C VAL A 329 16.75 -21.55 -1.56
N LEU A 330 15.94 -21.47 -0.51
CA LEU A 330 15.98 -22.46 0.58
C LEU A 330 15.17 -23.71 0.20
N ALA A 331 15.70 -24.87 0.53
CA ALA A 331 14.98 -26.12 0.52
C ALA A 331 14.04 -26.23 1.74
N GLN A 332 13.10 -27.16 1.72
CA GLN A 332 12.10 -27.32 2.77
C GLN A 332 12.70 -27.56 4.16
N ASP A 333 13.81 -28.30 4.25
CA ASP A 333 14.53 -28.62 5.49
C ASP A 333 15.40 -27.46 6.02
N GLU A 334 15.56 -26.38 5.24
CA GLU A 334 16.24 -25.15 5.63
C GLU A 334 15.28 -24.06 6.09
N LEU A 335 13.96 -24.27 5.90
CA LEU A 335 12.95 -23.31 6.29
C LEU A 335 12.86 -23.17 7.82
N LEU A 336 12.26 -22.05 8.25
CA LEU A 336 12.13 -21.64 9.65
C LEU A 336 11.55 -22.75 10.56
N LEU A 337 10.60 -23.54 10.06
CA LEU A 337 10.00 -24.63 10.82
C LEU A 337 10.99 -25.72 11.20
N THR A 338 12.04 -25.92 10.42
CA THR A 338 13.08 -26.93 10.66
C THR A 338 14.36 -26.29 11.20
N ARG A 339 14.69 -25.08 10.72
CA ARG A 339 15.91 -24.37 11.07
C ARG A 339 15.61 -22.94 11.56
N GLU A 340 15.31 -22.83 12.83
CA GLU A 340 14.88 -21.56 13.44
C GLU A 340 16.02 -20.52 13.53
N ALA A 341 17.26 -20.95 13.73
CA ALA A 341 18.39 -20.03 13.84
C ALA A 341 18.72 -19.34 12.51
N PRO A 342 18.93 -18.01 12.49
CA PRO A 342 19.34 -17.31 11.29
C PRO A 342 20.74 -17.75 10.84
N GLY A 343 20.87 -18.00 9.53
CA GLY A 343 22.17 -18.36 8.91
C GLY A 343 22.88 -17.12 8.32
N PRO A 344 24.08 -17.29 7.77
CA PRO A 344 24.86 -16.19 7.18
C PRO A 344 24.18 -15.58 5.93
N ALA A 345 23.29 -16.33 5.29
CA ALA A 345 22.49 -15.86 4.14
C ALA A 345 21.21 -15.09 4.56
N THR A 346 20.85 -15.08 5.86
CA THR A 346 19.70 -14.35 6.36
C THR A 346 19.96 -12.84 6.28
N LEU A 347 19.14 -12.16 5.50
CA LEU A 347 19.22 -10.70 5.28
C LEU A 347 18.51 -9.91 6.37
N ALA A 348 17.41 -10.46 6.89
CA ALA A 348 16.66 -9.89 8.00
C ALA A 348 15.76 -10.98 8.63
N PHE A 349 15.54 -10.88 9.93
CA PHE A 349 14.66 -11.77 10.69
C PHE A 349 14.01 -11.04 11.85
N TRP A 350 12.72 -10.74 11.74
CA TRP A 350 11.95 -10.04 12.76
C TRP A 350 11.04 -11.03 13.47
N ARG A 351 11.32 -11.23 14.77
CA ARG A 351 10.62 -12.17 15.65
C ARG A 351 9.54 -11.52 16.49
N PHE A 352 9.46 -10.19 16.47
CA PHE A 352 8.52 -9.35 17.22
C PHE A 352 8.50 -9.58 18.73
N GLU A 353 9.56 -10.12 19.31
CA GLU A 353 9.69 -10.41 20.72
C GLU A 353 10.00 -9.16 21.54
N ALA A 354 9.52 -9.14 22.81
CA ALA A 354 9.82 -8.04 23.74
C ALA A 354 11.32 -7.87 23.99
N GLN A 355 12.06 -8.98 23.98
CA GLN A 355 13.52 -8.99 24.11
C GLN A 355 14.13 -9.65 22.86
N PRO A 356 15.05 -8.98 22.17
CA PRO A 356 15.70 -7.70 22.45
C PRO A 356 14.91 -6.46 22.03
N GLY A 357 13.70 -6.58 21.55
CA GLY A 357 12.80 -5.50 21.15
C GLY A 357 11.97 -5.85 19.92
N ILE A 358 10.68 -5.51 19.93
CA ILE A 358 9.67 -5.91 18.93
C ILE A 358 10.08 -5.60 17.50
N LEU A 359 10.79 -4.49 17.27
CA LEU A 359 11.21 -4.06 15.93
C LEU A 359 12.65 -4.47 15.58
N ARG A 360 13.31 -5.22 16.46
CA ARG A 360 14.71 -5.54 16.28
C ARG A 360 14.87 -6.73 15.33
N ASP A 361 15.84 -6.61 14.45
CA ASP A 361 16.29 -7.71 13.60
C ASP A 361 17.14 -8.68 14.41
N SER A 362 16.82 -9.97 14.33
CA SER A 362 17.57 -11.06 14.97
C SER A 362 18.64 -11.67 14.07
N SER A 363 18.80 -11.18 12.83
CA SER A 363 19.88 -11.60 11.93
C SER A 363 21.19 -10.88 12.25
N ALA A 364 22.30 -11.39 11.70
CA ALA A 364 23.61 -10.72 11.80
C ALA A 364 23.66 -9.39 11.01
N ALA A 365 22.76 -9.17 10.07
CA ALA A 365 22.69 -7.95 9.26
C ALA A 365 22.17 -6.74 10.03
N GLY A 366 21.39 -6.95 11.11
CA GLY A 366 20.95 -5.89 12.01
C GLY A 366 19.96 -4.89 11.39
N ALA A 367 19.19 -5.29 10.38
CA ALA A 367 18.23 -4.43 9.68
C ALA A 367 16.94 -4.21 10.50
N GLY A 368 17.04 -3.54 11.64
CA GLY A 368 15.88 -3.26 12.51
C GLY A 368 14.77 -2.50 11.77
N LEU A 369 13.53 -2.91 12.04
CA LEU A 369 12.36 -2.18 11.55
C LEU A 369 12.32 -0.79 12.18
N ARG A 370 11.98 0.20 11.36
CA ARG A 370 11.71 1.56 11.81
C ARG A 370 10.27 1.89 11.51
N LEU A 371 9.61 2.55 12.44
CA LEU A 371 8.31 3.13 12.18
C LEU A 371 8.47 4.18 11.08
N GLN A 372 7.72 4.00 10.00
CA GLN A 372 7.56 5.07 9.03
C GLN A 372 6.49 6.01 9.57
N ALA A 373 6.86 7.28 9.72
CA ALA A 373 5.88 8.30 10.06
C ALA A 373 4.70 8.23 9.08
N GLY A 374 3.50 8.05 9.64
CA GLY A 374 2.18 7.95 9.00
C GLY A 374 2.12 7.67 7.51
N ALA A 375 1.09 7.05 7.08
CA ALA A 375 0.70 6.48 5.78
C ALA A 375 1.06 7.21 4.47
N SER A 376 2.05 8.07 4.46
CA SER A 376 2.57 8.74 3.27
C SER A 376 4.09 8.82 3.38
N ALA A 377 4.78 8.49 2.32
CA ALA A 377 6.13 8.97 2.09
C ALA A 377 6.13 10.51 1.83
N GLN A 378 5.13 11.23 2.31
CA GLN A 378 5.04 12.67 2.28
C GLN A 378 5.89 13.23 3.42
N THR A 379 6.77 14.14 3.08
CA THR A 379 7.44 14.95 4.10
C THR A 379 6.37 15.75 4.88
N PRO A 380 6.67 16.23 6.11
CA PRO A 380 5.75 17.11 6.83
C PRO A 380 5.27 18.31 5.98
N GLU A 381 6.12 18.82 5.11
CA GLU A 381 5.82 19.89 4.16
C GLU A 381 4.81 19.44 3.10
N GLN A 382 4.95 18.25 2.56
CA GLN A 382 3.99 17.67 1.60
C GLN A 382 2.62 17.39 2.25
N ALA A 383 2.61 16.88 3.48
CA ALA A 383 1.38 16.65 4.22
C ALA A 383 0.65 17.98 4.50
N ALA A 384 1.36 18.99 4.98
CA ALA A 384 0.82 20.32 5.20
C ALA A 384 0.29 20.99 3.93
N LEU A 385 0.99 20.81 2.80
CA LEU A 385 0.49 21.25 1.49
C LEU A 385 -0.74 20.48 1.03
N ALA A 386 -0.84 19.18 1.32
CA ALA A 386 -2.03 18.38 1.00
C ALA A 386 -3.25 18.90 1.79
N ASP A 387 -3.08 19.25 3.05
CA ASP A 387 -4.14 19.86 3.86
C ASP A 387 -4.57 21.21 3.30
N LEU A 388 -3.62 22.07 2.89
CA LEU A 388 -3.93 23.33 2.21
C LEU A 388 -4.65 23.08 0.87
N CYS A 389 -4.19 22.15 0.06
CA CYS A 389 -4.88 21.74 -1.17
C CYS A 389 -6.31 21.28 -0.90
N HIS A 390 -6.53 20.52 0.17
CA HIS A 390 -7.85 20.07 0.57
C HIS A 390 -8.78 21.24 0.90
N VAL A 391 -8.30 22.26 1.62
CA VAL A 391 -9.06 23.50 1.88
C VAL A 391 -9.39 24.22 0.58
N LEU A 392 -8.40 24.39 -0.33
CA LEU A 392 -8.61 25.10 -1.60
C LEU A 392 -9.62 24.39 -2.50
N LEU A 393 -9.53 23.05 -2.62
CA LEU A 393 -10.42 22.25 -3.45
C LEU A 393 -11.86 22.17 -2.89
N ASN A 394 -12.07 22.42 -1.60
CA ASN A 394 -13.39 22.48 -0.97
C ASN A 394 -13.94 23.90 -0.82
N SER A 395 -13.22 24.92 -1.30
CA SER A 395 -13.67 26.28 -1.27
C SER A 395 -14.80 26.56 -2.28
N SER A 396 -15.64 27.54 -1.99
CA SER A 396 -16.70 27.96 -2.92
C SER A 396 -16.15 28.48 -4.25
N GLU A 397 -14.93 29.06 -4.26
CA GLU A 397 -14.27 29.54 -5.47
C GLU A 397 -13.88 28.42 -6.42
N PHE A 398 -13.50 27.24 -5.88
CA PHE A 398 -13.19 26.05 -6.69
C PHE A 398 -14.44 25.33 -7.15
N LEU A 399 -15.45 25.20 -6.28
CA LEU A 399 -16.63 24.37 -6.53
C LEU A 399 -17.67 25.05 -7.41
N TYR A 400 -17.75 26.38 -7.38
CA TYR A 400 -18.76 27.14 -8.10
C TYR A 400 -18.12 28.13 -9.07
N VAL A 401 -18.40 27.96 -10.35
CA VAL A 401 -18.04 28.94 -11.37
C VAL A 401 -19.00 30.12 -11.22
N ARG A 402 -18.47 31.33 -10.96
CA ARG A 402 -19.23 32.55 -10.96
C ARG A 402 -19.42 33.11 -12.35
#